data_a79e09d7388b3b73f113d407199909f0
#
_entry.id   a79e09d7388b3b73f113d407199909f0
#
_cell.length_a   1.000
_cell.length_b   1.000
_cell.length_c   1.000
_cell.angle_alpha   90.00
_cell.angle_beta   90.00
_cell.angle_gamma   90.00
#
_symmetry.space_group_name_H-M   'P 1'
#
loop_
_entity.id
_entity.type
_entity.pdbx_description
1 polymer ?
#
loop_
_entity_poly.entity_id
_entity_poly.type
_entity_poly.pdbx_seq_one_letter_code
_entity_poly.pdbx_strand_id
1 'polypeptide(L)'
;MHDERRPQPSSGKRKRLQDTVPIEIPALDEATPPVPPAERPELIIVTGMSGAGRSRAANALEDLDWYVVDNLPPQLLPALSGMMTTVGAGVHRLAAVVDVRSREFFSHFMDYLRKVRDNGTDVRLIFLDASDAVLVRRFESSRRPHPLQGNGSVLDGIEHERTLLGGLRGVADIVIDTSDYSVHDLARRVRELVAHESDLALRINVMSFGFKYGIPLDADHVLDVRFIPNPYWVSELRHLTGRDAPVADYVFAQKGAAAFVDGYADLLIPALPQYVDELKPHVTLAVGCTGGKHRSVASAERLGARLRRGGFEVVVQHRDLGRE
;
A
#
# COMPACT_ATOMS: atom_id res chain seq x y z
N MET A 1 50.09 3.75 66.80
CA MET A 1 48.78 3.36 67.42
C MET A 1 47.73 4.08 66.60
N HIS A 2 47.19 3.43 65.59
CA HIS A 2 45.84 3.62 65.07
C HIS A 2 45.59 2.49 64.11
N ASP A 3 44.63 1.68 64.51
CA ASP A 3 44.17 0.43 63.87
C ASP A 3 43.20 0.85 62.77
N GLU A 4 43.53 0.63 61.50
CA GLU A 4 42.64 0.80 60.39
C GLU A 4 42.09 -0.57 59.92
N ARG A 5 40.89 -0.89 60.36
CA ARG A 5 40.14 -2.05 59.92
C ARG A 5 39.51 -1.75 58.51
N ARG A 6 39.95 -2.48 57.51
CA ARG A 6 39.31 -2.52 56.21
C ARG A 6 38.00 -3.33 56.30
N PRO A 7 36.89 -2.88 55.70
CA PRO A 7 35.67 -3.67 55.56
C PRO A 7 35.80 -4.74 54.47
N GLN A 8 35.31 -5.95 54.76
CA GLN A 8 35.21 -7.06 53.80
C GLN A 8 34.06 -6.83 52.83
N PRO A 9 34.15 -7.25 51.53
CA PRO A 9 33.07 -7.18 50.59
C PRO A 9 32.02 -8.27 50.79
N SER A 10 30.76 -7.88 50.84
CA SER A 10 29.58 -8.75 50.96
C SER A 10 29.42 -9.65 49.70
N SER A 11 29.22 -10.93 49.94
CA SER A 11 28.91 -11.95 48.94
C SER A 11 27.54 -11.73 48.27
N GLY A 12 27.52 -11.04 47.12
CA GLY A 12 26.36 -10.95 46.26
C GLY A 12 26.10 -12.31 45.56
N LYS A 13 25.00 -12.98 45.88
CA LYS A 13 24.53 -14.19 45.20
C LYS A 13 24.29 -13.88 43.74
N ARG A 14 25.12 -14.44 42.83
CA ARG A 14 24.85 -14.50 41.41
C ARG A 14 23.60 -15.40 41.17
N LYS A 15 22.49 -14.77 40.74
CA LYS A 15 21.37 -15.51 40.15
C LYS A 15 21.87 -16.15 38.85
N ARG A 16 21.83 -17.47 38.77
CA ARG A 16 22.04 -18.24 37.56
C ARG A 16 20.86 -17.91 36.63
N LEU A 17 21.15 -17.39 35.43
CA LEU A 17 20.26 -17.47 34.29
C LEU A 17 20.23 -18.93 33.84
N GLN A 18 19.21 -19.66 34.26
CA GLN A 18 18.80 -20.91 33.68
C GLN A 18 17.39 -20.69 33.17
N ASP A 19 17.24 -21.05 31.93
CA ASP A 19 16.08 -21.44 31.15
C ASP A 19 16.02 -20.68 29.83
N THR A 20 17.02 -20.93 28.97
CA THR A 20 16.82 -20.83 27.51
C THR A 20 16.12 -22.13 27.09
N VAL A 21 14.83 -22.01 26.80
CA VAL A 21 14.09 -23.07 26.11
C VAL A 21 14.72 -23.23 24.73
N PRO A 22 15.16 -24.42 24.32
CA PRO A 22 15.65 -24.64 22.97
C PRO A 22 14.49 -24.41 22.00
N ILE A 23 14.66 -23.50 21.03
CA ILE A 23 13.78 -23.42 19.87
C ILE A 23 14.10 -24.66 19.02
N GLU A 24 13.25 -25.68 19.08
CA GLU A 24 13.30 -26.80 18.12
C GLU A 24 12.97 -26.23 16.73
N ILE A 25 13.99 -26.18 15.87
CA ILE A 25 13.80 -25.95 14.46
C ILE A 25 13.30 -27.27 13.86
N PRO A 26 12.08 -27.36 13.31
CA PRO A 26 11.60 -28.59 12.69
C PRO A 26 12.56 -29.00 11.55
N ALA A 27 12.92 -30.28 11.50
CA ALA A 27 13.71 -30.83 10.42
C ALA A 27 12.97 -30.62 9.07
N LEU A 28 13.66 -30.02 8.10
CA LEU A 28 13.20 -29.86 6.72
C LEU A 28 13.33 -31.19 5.98
N ASP A 29 12.41 -32.11 6.20
CA ASP A 29 12.31 -33.35 5.41
C ASP A 29 10.86 -33.83 5.34
N GLU A 30 10.06 -33.10 4.58
CA GLU A 30 8.89 -33.63 3.87
C GLU A 30 8.71 -32.75 2.62
N ALA A 31 8.72 -33.39 1.44
CA ALA A 31 8.47 -32.69 0.17
C ALA A 31 7.10 -32.03 0.24
N THR A 32 7.10 -30.73 0.47
CA THR A 32 5.90 -29.90 0.48
C THR A 32 5.18 -30.09 -0.85
N PRO A 33 3.90 -30.46 -0.89
CA PRO A 33 3.17 -30.59 -2.15
C PRO A 33 3.24 -29.27 -2.92
N PRO A 34 3.29 -29.30 -4.26
CA PRO A 34 3.38 -28.08 -5.07
C PRO A 34 2.15 -27.20 -4.78
N VAL A 35 2.42 -25.98 -4.30
CA VAL A 35 1.39 -24.96 -4.04
C VAL A 35 0.71 -24.60 -5.37
N PRO A 36 -0.63 -24.51 -5.43
CA PRO A 36 -1.34 -24.08 -6.62
C PRO A 36 -0.82 -22.72 -7.12
N PRO A 37 -0.83 -22.44 -8.43
CA PRO A 37 -0.29 -21.19 -9.00
C PRO A 37 -0.84 -19.90 -8.37
N ALA A 38 -2.09 -19.92 -7.89
CA ALA A 38 -2.75 -18.78 -7.23
C ALA A 38 -2.27 -18.53 -5.79
N GLU A 39 -1.46 -19.42 -5.20
CA GLU A 39 -0.98 -19.33 -3.82
C GLU A 39 0.55 -19.21 -3.72
N ARG A 40 1.25 -19.14 -4.87
CA ARG A 40 2.71 -18.99 -4.85
C ARG A 40 3.10 -17.59 -4.40
N PRO A 41 4.11 -17.49 -3.51
CA PRO A 41 4.65 -16.19 -3.14
C PRO A 41 5.22 -15.48 -4.38
N GLU A 42 4.90 -14.20 -4.52
CA GLU A 42 5.36 -13.36 -5.62
C GLU A 42 6.46 -12.40 -5.16
N LEU A 43 7.59 -12.39 -5.85
CA LEU A 43 8.69 -11.47 -5.59
C LEU A 43 8.95 -10.60 -6.83
N ILE A 44 8.78 -9.29 -6.68
CA ILE A 44 9.22 -8.31 -7.69
C ILE A 44 10.55 -7.74 -7.27
N ILE A 45 11.51 -7.79 -8.16
CA ILE A 45 12.81 -7.14 -7.97
C ILE A 45 12.86 -5.94 -8.89
N VAL A 46 13.00 -4.75 -8.29
CA VAL A 46 13.15 -3.49 -9.00
C VAL A 46 14.61 -3.07 -8.97
N THR A 47 15.20 -2.87 -10.13
CA THR A 47 16.55 -2.35 -10.29
C THR A 47 16.61 -1.40 -11.48
N GLY A 48 17.79 -0.89 -11.83
CA GLY A 48 17.95 -0.01 -13.00
C GLY A 48 18.83 1.18 -12.72
N MET A 49 18.92 2.06 -13.73
CA MET A 49 19.75 3.26 -13.70
C MET A 49 19.39 4.19 -12.53
N SER A 50 20.38 4.77 -11.92
CA SER A 50 20.21 5.81 -10.92
C SER A 50 19.50 7.01 -11.55
N GLY A 51 18.42 7.48 -10.89
CA GLY A 51 17.56 8.53 -11.46
C GLY A 51 16.47 8.05 -12.42
N ALA A 52 16.40 6.74 -12.73
CA ALA A 52 15.33 6.18 -13.58
C ALA A 52 13.99 5.99 -12.86
N GLY A 53 13.91 6.25 -11.55
CA GLY A 53 12.64 6.26 -10.83
C GLY A 53 12.40 5.06 -9.89
N ARG A 54 13.43 4.32 -9.48
CA ARG A 54 13.31 3.13 -8.59
C ARG A 54 12.45 3.38 -7.35
N SER A 55 12.69 4.45 -6.61
CA SER A 55 11.89 4.77 -5.41
C SER A 55 10.43 5.10 -5.73
N ARG A 56 10.14 5.62 -6.93
CA ARG A 56 8.75 5.87 -7.37
C ARG A 56 8.04 4.58 -7.74
N ALA A 57 8.76 3.65 -8.36
CA ALA A 57 8.22 2.31 -8.62
C ALA A 57 7.98 1.55 -7.31
N ALA A 58 8.86 1.70 -6.32
CA ALA A 58 8.68 1.16 -4.97
C ALA A 58 7.39 1.67 -4.32
N ASN A 59 7.18 2.98 -4.30
CA ASN A 59 5.97 3.59 -3.73
C ASN A 59 4.70 3.09 -4.47
N ALA A 60 4.75 2.96 -5.81
CA ALA A 60 3.62 2.44 -6.57
C ALA A 60 3.30 0.97 -6.25
N LEU A 61 4.29 0.18 -5.84
CA LEU A 61 4.10 -1.18 -5.36
C LEU A 61 3.52 -1.22 -3.94
N GLU A 62 3.96 -0.31 -3.05
CA GLU A 62 3.35 -0.14 -1.72
C GLU A 62 1.86 0.22 -1.82
N ASP A 63 1.49 1.11 -2.75
CA ASP A 63 0.11 1.50 -3.02
C ASP A 63 -0.78 0.32 -3.51
N LEU A 64 -0.15 -0.78 -3.92
CA LEU A 64 -0.79 -2.04 -4.36
C LEU A 64 -0.70 -3.15 -3.31
N ASP A 65 -0.49 -2.79 -2.04
CA ASP A 65 -0.36 -3.71 -0.91
C ASP A 65 0.82 -4.71 -1.02
N TRP A 66 1.89 -4.35 -1.79
CA TRP A 66 3.14 -5.10 -1.77
C TRP A 66 3.97 -4.71 -0.55
N TYR A 67 4.54 -5.69 0.13
CA TYR A 67 5.55 -5.42 1.15
C TYR A 67 6.85 -5.00 0.48
N VAL A 68 7.26 -3.75 0.61
CA VAL A 68 8.43 -3.20 -0.10
C VAL A 68 9.64 -3.14 0.81
N VAL A 69 10.78 -3.65 0.33
CA VAL A 69 12.09 -3.49 0.96
C VAL A 69 12.98 -2.69 0.02
N ASP A 70 13.27 -1.45 0.41
CA ASP A 70 14.15 -0.59 -0.39
C ASP A 70 15.64 -0.81 -0.04
N ASN A 71 16.49 -0.60 -1.04
CA ASN A 71 17.95 -0.73 -0.95
C ASN A 71 18.42 -2.08 -0.36
N LEU A 72 17.76 -3.17 -0.74
CA LEU A 72 18.10 -4.51 -0.27
C LEU A 72 19.45 -4.98 -0.84
N PRO A 73 20.40 -5.40 0.01
CA PRO A 73 21.59 -6.08 -0.45
C PRO A 73 21.24 -7.41 -1.16
N PRO A 74 21.75 -7.68 -2.38
CA PRO A 74 21.35 -8.85 -3.17
C PRO A 74 21.52 -10.21 -2.46
N GLN A 75 22.50 -10.32 -1.59
CA GLN A 75 22.78 -11.54 -0.81
C GLN A 75 21.65 -11.92 0.17
N LEU A 76 20.76 -10.99 0.52
CA LEU A 76 19.63 -11.22 1.42
C LEU A 76 18.37 -11.73 0.69
N LEU A 77 18.35 -11.72 -0.66
CA LEU A 77 17.21 -12.19 -1.46
C LEU A 77 16.78 -13.63 -1.13
N PRO A 78 17.69 -14.63 -1.02
CA PRO A 78 17.29 -15.99 -0.69
C PRO A 78 16.67 -16.11 0.72
N ALA A 79 17.21 -15.37 1.70
CA ALA A 79 16.68 -15.39 3.06
C ALA A 79 15.28 -14.77 3.11
N LEU A 80 15.08 -13.66 2.38
CA LEU A 80 13.81 -12.96 2.29
C LEU A 80 12.74 -13.84 1.60
N SER A 81 13.10 -14.50 0.49
CA SER A 81 12.23 -15.46 -0.18
C SER A 81 11.87 -16.65 0.72
N GLY A 82 12.83 -17.16 1.50
CA GLY A 82 12.58 -18.23 2.47
C GLY A 82 11.54 -17.84 3.52
N MET A 83 11.51 -16.59 3.92
CA MET A 83 10.48 -16.09 4.85
C MET A 83 9.07 -16.11 4.24
N MET A 84 8.95 -15.86 2.92
CA MET A 84 7.65 -15.86 2.22
C MET A 84 7.08 -17.27 2.07
N THR A 85 7.94 -18.28 1.93
CA THR A 85 7.54 -19.69 1.74
C THR A 85 7.25 -20.41 3.07
N THR A 86 7.55 -19.80 4.22
CA THR A 86 7.30 -20.38 5.53
C THR A 86 5.79 -20.35 5.84
N VAL A 87 5.23 -21.48 6.24
CA VAL A 87 3.81 -21.60 6.59
C VAL A 87 3.46 -20.59 7.69
N GLY A 88 2.49 -19.71 7.42
CA GLY A 88 2.05 -18.67 8.36
C GLY A 88 2.81 -17.33 8.25
N ALA A 89 3.71 -17.16 7.30
CA ALA A 89 4.51 -15.92 7.14
C ALA A 89 3.68 -14.66 6.83
N GLY A 90 2.45 -14.80 6.31
CA GLY A 90 1.52 -13.68 6.06
C GLY A 90 1.94 -12.72 4.94
N VAL A 91 3.14 -12.86 4.37
CA VAL A 91 3.64 -12.02 3.26
C VAL A 91 3.71 -12.86 2.00
N HIS A 92 2.72 -12.69 1.13
CA HIS A 92 2.64 -13.40 -0.16
C HIS A 92 3.17 -12.56 -1.33
N ARG A 93 3.21 -11.24 -1.19
CA ARG A 93 3.61 -10.28 -2.22
C ARG A 93 4.71 -9.36 -1.68
N LEU A 94 5.91 -9.50 -2.22
CA LEU A 94 7.09 -8.76 -1.78
C LEU A 94 7.77 -8.09 -2.97
N ALA A 95 8.17 -6.84 -2.78
CA ALA A 95 8.98 -6.10 -3.73
C ALA A 95 10.31 -5.71 -3.09
N ALA A 96 11.40 -5.98 -3.78
CA ALA A 96 12.75 -5.63 -3.35
C ALA A 96 13.39 -4.65 -4.33
N VAL A 97 13.76 -3.46 -3.87
CA VAL A 97 14.60 -2.55 -4.66
C VAL A 97 16.05 -2.90 -4.40
N VAL A 98 16.72 -3.36 -5.44
CA VAL A 98 18.09 -3.86 -5.35
C VAL A 98 19.03 -2.95 -6.13
N ASP A 99 20.14 -2.58 -5.49
CA ASP A 99 21.21 -1.81 -6.11
C ASP A 99 22.39 -2.71 -6.49
N VAL A 100 22.64 -2.86 -7.79
CA VAL A 100 23.65 -3.79 -8.33
C VAL A 100 24.72 -3.00 -9.09
N ARG A 101 25.48 -2.14 -8.39
CA ARG A 101 26.49 -1.25 -9.00
C ARG A 101 27.90 -1.85 -9.09
N SER A 102 28.13 -3.14 -8.84
CA SER A 102 29.42 -3.75 -9.01
C SER A 102 29.35 -5.01 -9.88
N ARG A 103 30.44 -5.27 -10.66
CA ARG A 103 30.53 -6.47 -11.50
C ARG A 103 30.48 -7.78 -10.70
N GLU A 104 31.04 -7.78 -9.49
CA GLU A 104 31.01 -8.95 -8.60
C GLU A 104 29.60 -9.27 -8.15
N PHE A 105 28.77 -8.27 -7.96
CA PHE A 105 27.38 -8.47 -7.58
C PHE A 105 26.51 -9.07 -8.69
N PHE A 106 26.82 -8.82 -9.96
CA PHE A 106 26.01 -9.33 -11.07
C PHE A 106 26.01 -10.87 -11.13
N SER A 107 27.19 -11.51 -11.06
CA SER A 107 27.29 -12.98 -11.11
C SER A 107 26.57 -13.63 -9.91
N HIS A 108 26.82 -13.11 -8.70
CA HIS A 108 26.16 -13.59 -7.50
C HIS A 108 24.65 -13.31 -7.50
N PHE A 109 24.22 -12.16 -8.05
CA PHE A 109 22.81 -11.81 -8.17
C PHE A 109 22.03 -12.82 -9.01
N MET A 110 22.60 -13.26 -10.15
CA MET A 110 21.99 -14.29 -10.98
C MET A 110 21.86 -15.64 -10.26
N ASP A 111 22.85 -15.99 -9.42
CA ASP A 111 22.79 -17.18 -8.59
C ASP A 111 21.73 -17.06 -7.48
N TYR A 112 21.57 -15.88 -6.88
CA TYR A 112 20.51 -15.63 -5.92
C TYR A 112 19.13 -15.70 -6.56
N LEU A 113 18.93 -15.13 -7.75
CA LEU A 113 17.67 -15.23 -8.49
C LEU A 113 17.30 -16.69 -8.79
N ARG A 114 18.28 -17.50 -9.20
CA ARG A 114 18.07 -18.92 -9.46
C ARG A 114 17.60 -19.64 -8.19
N LYS A 115 18.29 -19.45 -7.06
CA LYS A 115 17.92 -20.04 -5.77
C LYS A 115 16.51 -19.65 -5.34
N VAL A 116 16.10 -18.40 -5.55
CA VAL A 116 14.76 -17.93 -5.19
C VAL A 116 13.69 -18.60 -6.08
N ARG A 117 13.96 -18.74 -7.38
CA ARG A 117 13.06 -19.47 -8.31
C ARG A 117 12.96 -20.96 -7.98
N ASP A 118 14.08 -21.57 -7.62
CA ASP A 118 14.14 -23.00 -7.24
C ASP A 118 13.33 -23.28 -5.96
N ASN A 119 13.19 -22.28 -5.08
CA ASN A 119 12.36 -22.35 -3.87
C ASN A 119 10.85 -22.21 -4.15
N GLY A 120 10.42 -22.12 -5.40
CA GLY A 120 9.00 -22.04 -5.78
C GLY A 120 8.37 -20.65 -5.71
N THR A 121 9.17 -19.60 -5.50
CA THR A 121 8.73 -18.20 -5.57
C THR A 121 8.62 -17.75 -7.02
N ASP A 122 7.50 -17.11 -7.40
CA ASP A 122 7.40 -16.44 -8.70
C ASP A 122 8.18 -15.13 -8.66
N VAL A 123 9.23 -15.03 -9.47
CA VAL A 123 10.17 -13.89 -9.45
C VAL A 123 10.12 -13.15 -10.78
N ARG A 124 9.83 -11.86 -10.70
CA ARG A 124 9.89 -10.94 -11.85
C ARG A 124 10.94 -9.84 -11.60
N LEU A 125 11.86 -9.69 -12.54
CA LEU A 125 12.90 -8.66 -12.52
C LEU A 125 12.49 -7.49 -13.42
N ILE A 126 12.26 -6.33 -12.82
CA ILE A 126 11.94 -5.07 -13.50
C ILE A 126 13.18 -4.19 -13.54
N PHE A 127 13.61 -3.82 -14.73
CA PHE A 127 14.72 -2.88 -14.95
C PHE A 127 14.19 -1.52 -15.40
N LEU A 128 14.47 -0.48 -14.62
CA LEU A 128 14.14 0.90 -14.98
C LEU A 128 15.29 1.57 -15.71
N ASP A 129 15.02 2.10 -16.88
CA ASP A 129 15.97 2.82 -17.71
C ASP A 129 15.50 4.23 -18.04
N ALA A 130 16.38 5.09 -18.50
CA ALA A 130 16.07 6.34 -19.14
C ALA A 130 17.26 6.78 -20.02
N SER A 131 17.02 7.66 -20.98
CA SER A 131 18.10 8.23 -21.80
C SER A 131 19.07 9.05 -20.96
N ASP A 132 20.32 9.09 -21.36
CA ASP A 132 21.39 9.80 -20.64
C ASP A 132 21.04 11.29 -20.45
N ALA A 133 20.48 11.92 -21.50
CA ALA A 133 20.04 13.30 -21.42
C ALA A 133 18.95 13.55 -20.36
N VAL A 134 18.04 12.58 -20.17
CA VAL A 134 17.00 12.66 -19.12
C VAL A 134 17.61 12.44 -17.74
N LEU A 135 18.50 11.46 -17.59
CA LEU A 135 19.18 11.19 -16.33
C LEU A 135 20.01 12.39 -15.88
N VAL A 136 20.79 12.99 -16.78
CA VAL A 136 21.57 14.22 -16.49
C VAL A 136 20.64 15.32 -15.95
N ARG A 137 19.54 15.63 -16.66
CA ARG A 137 18.58 16.66 -16.21
C ARG A 137 17.99 16.33 -14.82
N ARG A 138 17.67 15.06 -14.53
CA ARG A 138 17.12 14.65 -13.24
C ARG A 138 18.14 14.81 -12.11
N PHE A 139 19.42 14.52 -12.35
CA PHE A 139 20.50 14.73 -11.38
C PHE A 139 20.74 16.22 -11.15
N GLU A 140 20.80 17.03 -12.19
CA GLU A 140 20.94 18.49 -12.09
C GLU A 140 19.79 19.13 -11.30
N SER A 141 18.55 18.72 -11.58
CA SER A 141 17.38 19.24 -10.86
C SER A 141 17.36 18.86 -9.38
N SER A 142 17.86 17.67 -9.03
CA SER A 142 17.93 17.20 -7.64
C SER A 142 19.14 17.75 -6.87
N ARG A 143 20.10 18.37 -7.57
CA ARG A 143 21.38 18.85 -7.03
C ARG A 143 22.16 17.77 -6.27
N ARG A 144 22.05 16.52 -6.67
CA ARG A 144 22.78 15.40 -6.08
C ARG A 144 23.86 14.90 -7.05
N PRO A 145 25.06 14.56 -6.57
CA PRO A 145 26.07 13.91 -7.41
C PRO A 145 25.58 12.53 -7.84
N HIS A 146 26.01 12.09 -9.03
CA HIS A 146 25.75 10.69 -9.43
C HIS A 146 26.64 9.77 -8.59
N PRO A 147 26.13 8.62 -8.09
CA PRO A 147 26.89 7.71 -7.19
C PRO A 147 28.21 7.20 -7.75
N LEU A 148 28.32 7.05 -9.07
CA LEU A 148 29.52 6.60 -9.76
C LEU A 148 30.28 7.75 -10.49
N GLN A 149 29.95 9.01 -10.22
CA GLN A 149 30.58 10.17 -10.86
C GLN A 149 32.05 10.30 -10.50
N GLY A 150 32.44 9.96 -9.27
CA GLY A 150 33.82 10.18 -8.77
C GLY A 150 34.23 11.63 -8.92
N ASN A 151 35.34 11.90 -9.61
CA ASN A 151 35.84 13.26 -9.92
C ASN A 151 35.40 13.75 -11.32
N GLY A 152 34.60 12.96 -12.06
CA GLY A 152 34.12 13.29 -13.38
C GLY A 152 32.81 14.06 -13.39
N SER A 153 32.18 14.13 -14.56
CA SER A 153 30.87 14.72 -14.77
C SER A 153 29.75 13.75 -14.37
N VAL A 154 28.52 14.25 -14.25
CA VAL A 154 27.32 13.41 -14.06
C VAL A 154 27.18 12.41 -15.23
N LEU A 155 27.48 12.85 -16.46
CA LEU A 155 27.42 11.99 -17.64
C LEU A 155 28.41 10.82 -17.57
N ASP A 156 29.65 11.08 -17.15
CA ASP A 156 30.67 10.00 -16.97
C ASP A 156 30.18 8.95 -15.97
N GLY A 157 29.52 9.38 -14.90
CA GLY A 157 28.91 8.48 -13.92
C GLY A 157 27.78 7.63 -14.50
N ILE A 158 26.91 8.23 -15.33
CA ILE A 158 25.80 7.54 -16.00
C ILE A 158 26.32 6.51 -17.01
N GLU A 159 27.28 6.89 -17.84
CA GLU A 159 27.88 5.96 -18.83
C GLU A 159 28.58 4.78 -18.16
N HIS A 160 29.28 5.04 -17.04
CA HIS A 160 29.89 3.99 -16.25
C HIS A 160 28.82 3.06 -15.66
N GLU A 161 27.75 3.58 -15.05
CA GLU A 161 26.65 2.78 -14.51
C GLU A 161 25.97 1.95 -15.59
N ARG A 162 25.71 2.53 -16.77
CA ARG A 162 25.10 1.83 -17.92
C ARG A 162 25.94 0.67 -18.39
N THR A 163 27.27 0.83 -18.42
CA THR A 163 28.21 -0.26 -18.75
C THR A 163 28.14 -1.38 -17.72
N LEU A 164 28.10 -1.05 -16.43
CA LEU A 164 27.98 -2.03 -15.34
C LEU A 164 26.65 -2.79 -15.37
N LEU A 165 25.55 -2.09 -15.63
CA LEU A 165 24.21 -2.66 -15.58
C LEU A 165 23.73 -3.28 -16.90
N GLY A 166 24.52 -3.17 -17.99
CA GLY A 166 24.11 -3.66 -19.31
C GLY A 166 23.76 -5.16 -19.34
N GLY A 167 24.52 -5.98 -18.62
CA GLY A 167 24.21 -7.41 -18.47
C GLY A 167 22.88 -7.64 -17.74
N LEU A 168 22.60 -6.88 -16.70
CA LEU A 168 21.38 -6.99 -15.89
C LEU A 168 20.14 -6.56 -16.68
N ARG A 169 20.27 -5.50 -17.46
CA ARG A 169 19.22 -5.03 -18.38
C ARG A 169 18.84 -6.12 -19.39
N GLY A 170 19.83 -6.86 -19.90
CA GLY A 170 19.62 -7.93 -20.89
C GLY A 170 18.91 -9.18 -20.37
N VAL A 171 18.90 -9.41 -19.05
CA VAL A 171 18.25 -10.57 -18.40
C VAL A 171 16.99 -10.18 -17.64
N ALA A 172 16.61 -8.92 -17.63
CA ALA A 172 15.40 -8.45 -16.99
C ALA A 172 14.14 -8.99 -17.71
N ASP A 173 13.17 -9.44 -16.93
CA ASP A 173 11.89 -9.91 -17.46
C ASP A 173 11.10 -8.73 -18.07
N ILE A 174 11.23 -7.54 -17.48
CA ILE A 174 10.58 -6.31 -17.92
C ILE A 174 11.59 -5.15 -17.91
N VAL A 175 11.68 -4.41 -19.01
CA VAL A 175 12.43 -3.14 -19.08
C VAL A 175 11.45 -1.99 -19.28
N ILE A 176 11.49 -1.00 -18.39
CA ILE A 176 10.67 0.20 -18.49
C ILE A 176 11.57 1.39 -18.81
N ASP A 177 11.42 1.96 -19.99
CA ASP A 177 12.04 3.25 -20.34
C ASP A 177 11.16 4.37 -19.78
N THR A 178 11.73 5.13 -18.85
CA THR A 178 11.04 6.22 -18.15
C THR A 178 11.40 7.59 -18.72
N SER A 179 12.03 7.66 -19.90
CA SER A 179 12.54 8.90 -20.49
C SER A 179 11.46 9.97 -20.65
N ASP A 180 10.27 9.53 -21.10
CA ASP A 180 9.13 10.43 -21.37
C ASP A 180 8.05 10.34 -20.27
N TYR A 181 8.32 9.62 -19.18
CA TYR A 181 7.34 9.40 -18.11
C TYR A 181 7.38 10.52 -17.08
N SER A 182 6.19 11.00 -16.72
CA SER A 182 5.96 11.68 -15.45
C SER A 182 5.98 10.66 -14.28
N VAL A 183 5.94 11.17 -13.06
CA VAL A 183 5.83 10.31 -11.85
C VAL A 183 4.55 9.47 -11.90
N HIS A 184 3.45 10.05 -12.39
CA HIS A 184 2.15 9.36 -12.50
C HIS A 184 2.16 8.29 -13.59
N ASP A 185 2.82 8.55 -14.73
CA ASP A 185 2.92 7.58 -15.82
C ASP A 185 3.70 6.33 -15.37
N LEU A 186 4.81 6.52 -14.63
CA LEU A 186 5.56 5.40 -14.08
C LEU A 186 4.73 4.58 -13.09
N ALA A 187 4.01 5.24 -12.18
CA ALA A 187 3.16 4.55 -11.21
C ALA A 187 2.03 3.77 -11.90
N ARG A 188 1.39 4.37 -12.93
CA ARG A 188 0.39 3.70 -13.77
C ARG A 188 0.98 2.48 -14.46
N ARG A 189 2.17 2.62 -15.06
CA ARG A 189 2.85 1.52 -15.76
C ARG A 189 3.21 0.36 -14.82
N VAL A 190 3.72 0.67 -13.62
CA VAL A 190 4.00 -0.36 -12.61
C VAL A 190 2.71 -1.09 -12.22
N ARG A 191 1.62 -0.35 -11.98
CA ARG A 191 0.31 -0.93 -11.67
C ARG A 191 -0.17 -1.89 -12.76
N GLU A 192 -0.16 -1.49 -14.02
CA GLU A 192 -0.55 -2.34 -15.16
C GLU A 192 0.22 -3.65 -15.25
N LEU A 193 1.48 -3.66 -14.80
CA LEU A 193 2.35 -4.82 -14.89
C LEU A 193 2.18 -5.81 -13.74
N VAL A 194 1.68 -5.37 -12.59
CA VAL A 194 1.71 -6.18 -11.37
C VAL A 194 0.36 -6.32 -10.67
N ALA A 195 -0.63 -5.49 -11.01
CA ALA A 195 -1.94 -5.53 -10.37
C ALA A 195 -2.74 -6.76 -10.82
N HIS A 196 -3.35 -7.45 -9.86
CA HIS A 196 -4.43 -8.37 -10.14
C HIS A 196 -5.75 -7.60 -10.30
N GLU A 197 -6.77 -8.20 -10.89
CA GLU A 197 -8.08 -7.56 -11.06
C GLU A 197 -8.65 -7.02 -9.74
N SER A 198 -8.40 -7.72 -8.62
CA SER A 198 -8.81 -7.29 -7.28
C SER A 198 -8.11 -6.02 -6.77
N ASP A 199 -6.90 -5.75 -7.25
CA ASP A 199 -6.09 -4.60 -6.81
C ASP A 199 -6.49 -3.31 -7.53
N LEU A 200 -7.20 -3.45 -8.65
CA LEU A 200 -7.70 -2.34 -9.46
C LEU A 200 -9.11 -1.90 -9.02
N ALA A 201 -9.73 -2.61 -8.09
CA ALA A 201 -11.07 -2.30 -7.62
C ALA A 201 -11.07 -1.01 -6.79
N LEU A 202 -11.94 -0.07 -7.18
CA LEU A 202 -12.18 1.14 -6.41
C LEU A 202 -12.89 0.78 -5.09
N ARG A 203 -12.27 1.10 -3.96
CA ARG A 203 -12.84 0.93 -2.62
C ARG A 203 -13.54 2.22 -2.20
N ILE A 204 -14.85 2.17 -2.00
CA ILE A 204 -15.64 3.32 -1.60
C ILE A 204 -16.05 3.20 -0.14
N ASN A 205 -15.70 4.20 0.66
CA ASN A 205 -16.18 4.37 2.02
C ASN A 205 -17.31 5.40 2.04
N VAL A 206 -18.53 4.99 2.39
CA VAL A 206 -19.65 5.90 2.60
C VAL A 206 -19.80 6.13 4.10
N MET A 207 -19.48 7.34 4.57
CA MET A 207 -19.47 7.67 5.99
C MET A 207 -20.61 8.61 6.35
N SER A 208 -21.50 8.22 7.28
CA SER A 208 -22.43 9.18 7.87
C SER A 208 -21.78 9.94 9.03
N PHE A 209 -22.09 11.24 9.16
CA PHE A 209 -21.56 12.08 10.22
C PHE A 209 -22.56 13.16 10.68
N GLY A 210 -22.28 13.75 11.86
CA GLY A 210 -22.98 14.91 12.39
C GLY A 210 -22.15 16.18 12.26
N PHE A 211 -22.67 17.23 11.61
CA PHE A 211 -21.98 18.52 11.48
C PHE A 211 -21.56 19.12 12.83
N LYS A 212 -22.31 18.83 13.91
CA LYS A 212 -21.95 19.29 15.27
C LYS A 212 -20.61 18.72 15.76
N TYR A 213 -20.12 17.64 15.16
CA TYR A 213 -18.84 17.01 15.49
C TYR A 213 -17.73 17.28 14.45
N GLY A 214 -17.99 18.16 13.50
CA GLY A 214 -17.09 18.51 12.41
C GLY A 214 -17.19 17.57 11.20
N ILE A 215 -16.77 18.09 10.06
CA ILE A 215 -16.65 17.33 8.79
C ILE A 215 -15.49 16.36 8.90
N PRO A 216 -15.59 15.11 8.41
CA PRO A 216 -14.46 14.20 8.30
C PRO A 216 -13.33 14.82 7.47
N LEU A 217 -12.09 14.77 7.96
CA LEU A 217 -10.95 15.42 7.32
C LEU A 217 -10.48 14.70 6.05
N ASP A 218 -10.80 13.42 5.94
CA ASP A 218 -10.47 12.50 4.85
C ASP A 218 -11.62 12.36 3.83
N ALA A 219 -12.65 13.20 3.91
CA ALA A 219 -13.77 13.16 2.99
C ALA A 219 -13.40 13.79 1.64
N ASP A 220 -13.53 13.01 0.56
CA ASP A 220 -13.41 13.53 -0.81
C ASP A 220 -14.66 14.27 -1.27
N HIS A 221 -15.81 13.78 -0.83
CA HIS A 221 -17.12 14.37 -1.10
C HIS A 221 -17.89 14.54 0.18
N VAL A 222 -18.58 15.67 0.31
CA VAL A 222 -19.46 15.96 1.46
C VAL A 222 -20.86 16.27 0.96
N LEU A 223 -21.81 15.45 1.39
CA LEU A 223 -23.23 15.59 1.06
C LEU A 223 -24.02 16.07 2.28
N ASP A 224 -24.62 17.24 2.19
CA ASP A 224 -25.45 17.81 3.26
C ASP A 224 -26.90 17.42 3.07
N VAL A 225 -27.45 16.65 4.01
CA VAL A 225 -28.86 16.22 4.00
C VAL A 225 -29.69 16.92 5.07
N ARG A 226 -29.27 18.11 5.57
CA ARG A 226 -30.02 18.87 6.59
C ARG A 226 -31.27 19.52 6.05
N PHE A 227 -31.44 19.64 4.73
CA PHE A 227 -32.69 20.13 4.12
C PHE A 227 -33.86 19.17 4.36
N ILE A 228 -33.61 17.89 4.67
CA ILE A 228 -34.66 16.92 5.00
C ILE A 228 -35.20 17.22 6.40
N PRO A 229 -36.53 17.23 6.62
CA PRO A 229 -37.12 17.37 7.94
C PRO A 229 -36.55 16.39 8.95
N ASN A 230 -36.35 16.88 10.19
CA ASN A 230 -35.61 16.11 11.19
C ASN A 230 -36.52 15.10 11.91
N PRO A 231 -36.29 13.77 11.78
CA PRO A 231 -37.06 12.73 12.48
C PRO A 231 -37.08 12.89 14.02
N TYR A 232 -36.10 13.59 14.58
CA TYR A 232 -36.00 13.85 16.02
C TYR A 232 -37.28 14.52 16.60
N TRP A 233 -37.98 15.29 15.79
CA TRP A 233 -39.20 15.97 16.22
C TRP A 233 -40.45 15.09 16.23
N VAL A 234 -40.33 13.85 15.69
CA VAL A 234 -41.38 12.84 15.75
C VAL A 234 -41.08 11.93 16.94
N SER A 235 -42.01 11.92 17.94
CA SER A 235 -41.78 11.24 19.23
C SER A 235 -41.41 9.77 19.09
N GLU A 236 -42.06 9.07 18.16
CA GLU A 236 -41.88 7.63 17.86
C GLU A 236 -40.55 7.33 17.17
N LEU A 237 -39.95 8.32 16.49
CA LEU A 237 -38.70 8.15 15.73
C LEU A 237 -37.46 8.63 16.49
N ARG A 238 -37.63 9.45 17.52
CA ARG A 238 -36.54 10.12 18.25
C ARG A 238 -35.48 9.15 18.79
N HIS A 239 -35.93 8.03 19.33
CA HIS A 239 -35.03 7.03 19.94
C HIS A 239 -34.41 6.06 18.92
N LEU A 240 -35.01 5.96 17.73
CA LEU A 240 -34.51 5.13 16.61
C LEU A 240 -33.32 5.78 15.89
N THR A 241 -32.77 5.08 14.94
CA THR A 241 -31.64 5.51 14.09
C THR A 241 -32.02 5.45 12.61
N GLY A 242 -31.19 5.99 11.73
CA GLY A 242 -31.42 5.90 10.29
C GLY A 242 -31.29 4.48 9.71
N ARG A 243 -30.86 3.50 10.49
CA ARG A 243 -30.87 2.07 10.13
C ARG A 243 -32.25 1.42 10.33
N ASP A 244 -33.07 2.03 11.17
CA ASP A 244 -34.39 1.51 11.47
C ASP A 244 -35.37 1.90 10.35
N ALA A 245 -36.14 0.93 9.84
CA ALA A 245 -37.06 1.12 8.72
C ALA A 245 -38.02 2.31 8.91
N PRO A 246 -38.66 2.53 10.08
CA PRO A 246 -39.56 3.68 10.28
C PRO A 246 -38.86 5.02 10.06
N VAL A 247 -37.59 5.16 10.43
CA VAL A 247 -36.80 6.38 10.21
C VAL A 247 -36.42 6.53 8.74
N ALA A 248 -35.96 5.46 8.10
CA ALA A 248 -35.64 5.48 6.68
C ALA A 248 -36.88 5.82 5.83
N ASP A 249 -38.03 5.23 6.12
CA ASP A 249 -39.28 5.49 5.43
C ASP A 249 -39.72 6.96 5.62
N TYR A 250 -39.64 7.49 6.83
CA TYR A 250 -39.90 8.90 7.09
C TYR A 250 -38.98 9.83 6.28
N VAL A 251 -37.66 9.54 6.26
CA VAL A 251 -36.65 10.33 5.56
C VAL A 251 -36.92 10.34 4.06
N PHE A 252 -37.19 9.18 3.46
CA PHE A 252 -37.37 9.09 2.02
C PHE A 252 -38.80 9.38 1.53
N ALA A 253 -39.78 9.48 2.43
CA ALA A 253 -41.07 10.03 2.12
C ALA A 253 -41.04 11.57 1.97
N GLN A 254 -39.98 12.22 2.44
CA GLN A 254 -39.87 13.68 2.31
C GLN A 254 -39.59 14.07 0.86
N LYS A 255 -40.23 15.16 0.42
CA LYS A 255 -40.10 15.65 -0.96
C LYS A 255 -38.64 15.85 -1.37
N GLY A 256 -38.21 15.17 -2.43
CA GLY A 256 -36.90 15.33 -2.99
C GLY A 256 -35.79 14.54 -2.30
N ALA A 257 -36.02 13.95 -1.10
CA ALA A 257 -34.96 13.25 -0.36
C ALA A 257 -34.39 12.04 -1.11
N ALA A 258 -35.26 11.15 -1.59
CA ALA A 258 -34.85 9.99 -2.38
C ALA A 258 -34.18 10.40 -3.69
N ALA A 259 -34.80 11.31 -4.43
CA ALA A 259 -34.27 11.80 -5.70
C ALA A 259 -32.89 12.48 -5.56
N PHE A 260 -32.64 13.17 -4.46
CA PHE A 260 -31.36 13.82 -4.18
C PHE A 260 -30.25 12.78 -3.95
N VAL A 261 -30.49 11.76 -3.11
CA VAL A 261 -29.49 10.72 -2.81
C VAL A 261 -29.24 9.83 -4.03
N ASP A 262 -30.31 9.41 -4.73
CA ASP A 262 -30.19 8.58 -5.93
C ASP A 262 -29.53 9.35 -7.08
N GLY A 263 -29.92 10.60 -7.31
CA GLY A 263 -29.31 11.43 -8.35
C GLY A 263 -27.83 11.72 -8.08
N TYR A 264 -27.45 11.84 -6.79
CA TYR A 264 -26.04 11.96 -6.44
C TYR A 264 -25.26 10.70 -6.76
N ALA A 265 -25.82 9.51 -6.47
CA ALA A 265 -25.21 8.25 -6.87
C ALA A 265 -25.07 8.13 -8.40
N ASP A 266 -26.15 8.49 -9.13
CA ASP A 266 -26.16 8.43 -10.60
C ASP A 266 -25.15 9.41 -11.25
N LEU A 267 -24.86 10.53 -10.58
CA LEU A 267 -23.81 11.48 -10.98
C LEU A 267 -22.41 10.89 -10.74
N LEU A 268 -22.20 10.19 -9.62
CA LEU A 268 -20.88 9.65 -9.25
C LEU A 268 -20.51 8.39 -10.04
N ILE A 269 -21.46 7.47 -10.25
CA ILE A 269 -21.19 6.16 -10.88
C ILE A 269 -20.34 6.26 -12.15
N PRO A 270 -20.60 7.14 -13.13
CA PRO A 270 -19.78 7.25 -14.32
C PRO A 270 -18.40 7.92 -14.08
N ALA A 271 -18.24 8.67 -12.99
CA ALA A 271 -17.00 9.37 -12.69
C ALA A 271 -16.03 8.54 -11.82
N LEU A 272 -16.57 7.62 -10.99
CA LEU A 272 -15.79 6.85 -10.04
C LEU A 272 -14.65 6.02 -10.67
N PRO A 273 -14.79 5.38 -11.85
CA PRO A 273 -13.68 4.67 -12.48
C PRO A 273 -12.46 5.54 -12.76
N GLN A 274 -12.66 6.84 -13.04
CA GLN A 274 -11.57 7.78 -13.34
C GLN A 274 -10.67 8.04 -12.12
N TYR A 275 -11.15 7.82 -10.90
CA TYR A 275 -10.30 7.89 -9.69
C TYR A 275 -9.20 6.81 -9.71
N VAL A 276 -9.52 5.62 -10.23
CA VAL A 276 -8.52 4.55 -10.40
C VAL A 276 -7.47 4.94 -11.42
N ASP A 277 -7.89 5.55 -12.54
CA ASP A 277 -6.99 6.02 -13.59
C ASP A 277 -6.03 7.11 -13.07
N GLU A 278 -6.51 7.94 -12.12
CA GLU A 278 -5.73 8.98 -11.44
C GLU A 278 -5.00 8.46 -10.18
N LEU A 279 -4.82 7.14 -10.07
CA LEU A 279 -4.07 6.47 -9.00
C LEU A 279 -4.66 6.70 -7.60
N LYS A 280 -5.97 6.91 -7.49
CA LYS A 280 -6.69 7.08 -6.24
C LYS A 280 -7.72 5.96 -6.05
N PRO A 281 -7.31 4.78 -5.56
CA PRO A 281 -8.18 3.60 -5.45
C PRO A 281 -9.16 3.67 -4.25
N HIS A 282 -9.08 4.71 -3.43
CA HIS A 282 -9.94 4.91 -2.27
C HIS A 282 -10.70 6.23 -2.36
N VAL A 283 -12.01 6.20 -2.17
CA VAL A 283 -12.87 7.40 -2.14
C VAL A 283 -13.75 7.38 -0.91
N THR A 284 -13.76 8.47 -0.14
CA THR A 284 -14.61 8.66 1.02
C THR A 284 -15.75 9.65 0.71
N LEU A 285 -16.98 9.16 0.75
CA LEU A 285 -18.21 9.94 0.55
C LEU A 285 -18.86 10.19 1.90
N ALA A 286 -18.75 11.40 2.42
CA ALA A 286 -19.29 11.75 3.72
C ALA A 286 -20.70 12.34 3.59
N VAL A 287 -21.68 11.77 4.29
CA VAL A 287 -23.07 12.24 4.32
C VAL A 287 -23.38 12.84 5.69
N GLY A 288 -23.70 14.12 5.74
CA GLY A 288 -23.85 14.89 6.98
C GLY A 288 -25.27 15.34 7.29
N CYS A 289 -25.70 15.11 8.55
CA CYS A 289 -26.85 15.81 9.13
C CYS A 289 -26.45 16.51 10.43
N THR A 290 -27.38 17.11 11.19
CA THR A 290 -26.99 17.85 12.39
C THR A 290 -26.30 17.00 13.44
N GLY A 291 -26.89 15.86 13.82
CA GLY A 291 -26.37 14.99 14.89
C GLY A 291 -25.72 13.70 14.46
N GLY A 292 -25.86 13.27 13.19
CA GLY A 292 -25.25 12.03 12.73
C GLY A 292 -26.06 10.75 12.99
N LYS A 293 -27.32 10.84 13.46
CA LYS A 293 -28.11 9.69 13.92
C LYS A 293 -29.18 9.20 12.94
N HIS A 294 -29.94 10.09 12.34
CA HIS A 294 -31.14 9.74 11.56
C HIS A 294 -30.92 9.93 10.07
N ARG A 295 -31.02 11.17 9.57
CA ARG A 295 -31.00 11.52 8.14
C ARG A 295 -29.74 11.08 7.42
N SER A 296 -28.57 11.39 8.00
CA SER A 296 -27.28 11.02 7.41
C SER A 296 -27.07 9.51 7.38
N VAL A 297 -27.50 8.79 8.42
CA VAL A 297 -27.41 7.34 8.49
C VAL A 297 -28.28 6.70 7.41
N ALA A 298 -29.58 7.05 7.33
CA ALA A 298 -30.47 6.53 6.31
C ALA A 298 -29.98 6.85 4.87
N SER A 299 -29.48 8.09 4.66
CA SER A 299 -28.96 8.49 3.35
C SER A 299 -27.65 7.78 2.98
N ALA A 300 -26.74 7.54 3.94
CA ALA A 300 -25.52 6.79 3.70
C ALA A 300 -25.79 5.33 3.34
N GLU A 301 -26.74 4.68 4.03
CA GLU A 301 -27.16 3.31 3.71
C GLU A 301 -27.75 3.21 2.29
N ARG A 302 -28.63 4.18 1.91
CA ARG A 302 -29.21 4.23 0.56
C ARG A 302 -28.15 4.47 -0.50
N LEU A 303 -27.25 5.44 -0.28
CA LEU A 303 -26.13 5.74 -1.19
C LEU A 303 -25.25 4.53 -1.38
N GLY A 304 -24.82 3.87 -0.29
CA GLY A 304 -24.03 2.65 -0.34
C GLY A 304 -24.71 1.52 -1.11
N ALA A 305 -26.02 1.32 -0.89
CA ALA A 305 -26.80 0.33 -1.60
C ALA A 305 -26.89 0.61 -3.12
N ARG A 306 -26.99 1.89 -3.52
CA ARG A 306 -27.00 2.31 -4.94
C ARG A 306 -25.66 2.06 -5.61
N LEU A 307 -24.56 2.42 -4.94
CA LEU A 307 -23.20 2.22 -5.46
C LEU A 307 -22.86 0.73 -5.59
N ARG A 308 -23.24 -0.11 -4.60
CA ARG A 308 -23.07 -1.58 -4.73
C ARG A 308 -23.83 -2.15 -5.92
N ARG A 309 -25.05 -1.67 -6.19
CA ARG A 309 -25.80 -2.05 -7.41
C ARG A 309 -25.12 -1.55 -8.69
N GLY A 310 -24.34 -0.47 -8.60
CA GLY A 310 -23.48 0.01 -9.68
C GLY A 310 -22.21 -0.82 -9.90
N GLY A 311 -21.99 -1.89 -9.13
CA GLY A 311 -20.84 -2.80 -9.27
C GLY A 311 -19.60 -2.42 -8.44
N PHE A 312 -19.73 -1.44 -7.52
CA PHE A 312 -18.60 -1.02 -6.68
C PHE A 312 -18.53 -1.77 -5.36
N GLU A 313 -17.31 -1.95 -4.87
CA GLU A 313 -17.06 -2.40 -3.50
C GLU A 313 -17.25 -1.23 -2.54
N VAL A 314 -18.24 -1.33 -1.63
CA VAL A 314 -18.64 -0.23 -0.76
C VAL A 314 -18.74 -0.66 0.69
N VAL A 315 -18.02 0.05 1.55
CA VAL A 315 -18.15 -0.04 3.00
C VAL A 315 -19.00 1.15 3.48
N VAL A 316 -19.99 0.91 4.35
CA VAL A 316 -20.79 1.96 4.97
C VAL A 316 -20.44 2.05 6.44
N GLN A 317 -20.07 3.24 6.91
CA GLN A 317 -19.68 3.50 8.29
C GLN A 317 -20.49 4.66 8.87
N HIS A 318 -20.74 4.64 10.18
CA HIS A 318 -21.47 5.69 10.90
C HIS A 318 -20.59 6.24 12.02
N ARG A 319 -19.87 7.33 11.72
CA ARG A 319 -18.85 7.90 12.62
C ARG A 319 -19.41 8.35 13.97
N ASP A 320 -20.59 8.96 13.95
CA ASP A 320 -21.14 9.62 15.14
C ASP A 320 -22.41 8.94 15.71
N LEU A 321 -22.76 7.77 15.21
CA LEU A 321 -23.85 6.98 15.75
C LEU A 321 -23.48 6.48 17.16
N GLY A 322 -24.32 6.80 18.16
CA GLY A 322 -24.05 6.48 19.57
C GLY A 322 -23.29 7.56 20.34
N ARG A 323 -23.07 8.75 19.72
CA ARG A 323 -22.45 9.91 20.38
C ARG A 323 -23.45 11.03 20.75
N GLU A 324 -24.74 10.82 20.52
CA GLU A 324 -25.81 11.83 20.73
C GLU A 324 -26.20 12.02 22.21
#